data_de71e415569a733b63eb9c639817f8ca
#
_entry.id   de71e415569a733b63eb9c639817f8ca
#
_cell.length_a   1.000
_cell.length_b   1.000
_cell.length_c   1.000
_cell.angle_alpha   90.00
_cell.angle_beta   90.00
_cell.angle_gamma   90.00
#
_symmetry.space_group_name_H-M   'P 1'
#
loop_
_entity.id
_entity.type
_entity.pdbx_description
1 polymer ?
#
loop_
_entity_poly.entity_id
_entity_poly.type
_entity_poly.pdbx_seq_one_letter_code
_entity_poly.pdbx_strand_id
1 'polypeptide(L)'
;MNSFKDRVAIVTGASRGIGLGIAKELVERGAKVCITARKPEPLAEAVAELGGGDFAIAVPGKADDVEHQGEAVAKTVERFGRVDMLVNNTGINPVLGATLDIDPAAAAKILGVNVLAPLSWIKHARDAWMGEHGGSVVNIASIAGIRASPGIGMYGVSKAALIRLTQELGAELGPKIRVNAVAPAVVKTKFATALYEGREEEVASAYPMKRLGVPADIAGAVAFLLSADAGWITGQTIVLDGGVTLVGGL
;
A
#
# COMPACT_ATOMS: atom_id res chain seq x y z
N MET A 1 3.73 -3.55 -22.36
CA MET A 1 3.14 -2.28 -22.83
C MET A 1 3.50 -1.20 -21.83
N ASN A 2 4.09 -0.08 -22.27
CA ASN A 2 4.54 1.02 -21.38
C ASN A 2 3.34 1.91 -20.97
N SER A 3 2.40 1.35 -20.19
CA SER A 3 1.19 2.06 -19.78
C SER A 3 1.44 3.22 -18.81
N PHE A 4 2.62 3.27 -18.19
CA PHE A 4 3.05 4.33 -17.26
C PHE A 4 4.26 5.12 -17.75
N LYS A 5 4.52 5.09 -19.07
CA LYS A 5 5.59 5.94 -19.63
C LYS A 5 5.39 7.40 -19.21
N ASP A 6 6.46 8.04 -18.75
CA ASP A 6 6.48 9.42 -18.27
C ASP A 6 5.61 9.70 -17.03
N ARG A 7 5.20 8.66 -16.30
CA ARG A 7 4.49 8.78 -15.03
C ARG A 7 5.41 8.52 -13.84
N VAL A 8 5.08 9.13 -12.71
CA VAL A 8 5.87 9.04 -11.48
C VAL A 8 5.00 8.58 -10.33
N ALA A 9 5.47 7.58 -9.58
CA ALA A 9 4.78 7.05 -8.41
C ALA A 9 5.61 7.23 -7.13
N ILE A 10 4.93 7.47 -6.01
CA ILE A 10 5.50 7.27 -4.67
C ILE A 10 4.94 5.97 -4.11
N VAL A 11 5.79 5.08 -3.61
CA VAL A 11 5.39 3.82 -2.96
C VAL A 11 5.97 3.76 -1.55
N THR A 12 5.10 3.80 -0.53
CA THR A 12 5.54 3.77 0.86
C THR A 12 5.79 2.32 1.33
N GLY A 13 6.79 2.12 2.21
CA GLY A 13 7.12 0.78 2.72
C GLY A 13 7.65 -0.17 1.64
N ALA A 14 8.37 0.34 0.64
CA ALA A 14 8.71 -0.39 -0.57
C ALA A 14 10.14 -0.95 -0.61
N SER A 15 10.82 -1.07 0.52
CA SER A 15 12.12 -1.75 0.58
C SER A 15 12.03 -3.27 0.42
N ARG A 16 10.82 -3.85 0.43
CA ARG A 16 10.57 -5.30 0.29
C ARG A 16 9.07 -5.62 0.16
N GLY A 17 8.76 -6.91 -0.04
CA GLY A 17 7.39 -7.44 0.02
C GLY A 17 6.45 -6.83 -1.00
N ILE A 18 5.21 -6.55 -0.59
CA ILE A 18 4.16 -6.00 -1.49
C ILE A 18 4.61 -4.67 -2.10
N GLY A 19 5.15 -3.75 -1.29
CA GLY A 19 5.57 -2.43 -1.79
C GLY A 19 6.66 -2.51 -2.85
N LEU A 20 7.68 -3.36 -2.66
CA LEU A 20 8.72 -3.58 -3.67
C LEU A 20 8.15 -4.26 -4.92
N GLY A 21 7.26 -5.24 -4.76
CA GLY A 21 6.57 -5.88 -5.88
C GLY A 21 5.77 -4.89 -6.72
N ILE A 22 5.07 -3.95 -6.06
CA ILE A 22 4.35 -2.87 -6.74
C ILE A 22 5.33 -1.93 -7.46
N ALA A 23 6.40 -1.52 -6.80
CA ALA A 23 7.40 -0.64 -7.41
C ALA A 23 8.02 -1.26 -8.68
N LYS A 24 8.34 -2.58 -8.65
CA LYS A 24 8.83 -3.32 -9.82
C LYS A 24 7.82 -3.31 -10.96
N GLU A 25 6.58 -3.68 -10.70
CA GLU A 25 5.51 -3.70 -11.70
C GLU A 25 5.33 -2.33 -12.36
N LEU A 26 5.38 -1.24 -11.57
CA LEU A 26 5.27 0.12 -12.10
C LEU A 26 6.47 0.50 -12.98
N VAL A 27 7.70 0.16 -12.58
CA VAL A 27 8.91 0.40 -13.38
C VAL A 27 8.91 -0.43 -14.66
N GLU A 28 8.53 -1.71 -14.61
CA GLU A 28 8.40 -2.57 -15.78
C GLU A 28 7.37 -2.04 -16.78
N ARG A 29 6.36 -1.30 -16.31
CA ARG A 29 5.36 -0.61 -17.16
C ARG A 29 5.80 0.79 -17.59
N GLY A 30 7.02 1.22 -17.24
CA GLY A 30 7.62 2.47 -17.70
C GLY A 30 7.49 3.65 -16.75
N ALA A 31 7.00 3.47 -15.52
CA ALA A 31 7.00 4.53 -14.51
C ALA A 31 8.38 4.77 -13.92
N LYS A 32 8.59 5.98 -13.38
CA LYS A 32 9.64 6.24 -12.40
C LYS A 32 9.04 6.20 -11.00
N VAL A 33 9.84 5.81 -9.99
CA VAL A 33 9.32 5.63 -8.64
C VAL A 33 10.19 6.31 -7.58
N CYS A 34 9.54 6.89 -6.59
CA CYS A 34 10.14 7.19 -5.29
C CYS A 34 9.70 6.11 -4.30
N ILE A 35 10.64 5.44 -3.66
CA ILE A 35 10.35 4.43 -2.64
C ILE A 35 10.75 4.94 -1.27
N THR A 36 9.91 4.68 -0.25
CA THR A 36 10.22 5.06 1.13
C THR A 36 10.18 3.86 2.06
N ALA A 37 11.04 3.86 3.07
CA ALA A 37 11.04 2.95 4.21
C ALA A 37 12.00 3.49 5.28
N ARG A 38 11.99 2.89 6.49
CA ARG A 38 12.76 3.40 7.62
C ARG A 38 14.28 3.23 7.52
N LYS A 39 14.75 2.18 6.84
CA LYS A 39 16.17 1.80 6.80
C LYS A 39 16.77 2.15 5.44
N PRO A 40 17.87 2.92 5.39
CA PRO A 40 18.47 3.35 4.12
C PRO A 40 19.09 2.20 3.34
N GLU A 41 19.74 1.21 3.98
CA GLU A 41 20.44 0.14 3.29
C GLU A 41 19.49 -0.74 2.46
N PRO A 42 18.36 -1.30 3.01
CA PRO A 42 17.40 -2.05 2.20
C PRO A 42 16.70 -1.21 1.11
N LEU A 43 16.63 0.11 1.28
CA LEU A 43 16.13 0.99 0.22
C LEU A 43 17.12 1.13 -0.92
N ALA A 44 18.42 1.24 -0.62
CA ALA A 44 19.46 1.32 -1.64
C ALA A 44 19.50 0.01 -2.48
N GLU A 45 19.40 -1.15 -1.83
CA GLU A 45 19.27 -2.44 -2.50
C GLU A 45 18.03 -2.48 -3.42
N ALA A 46 16.89 -2.01 -2.91
CA ALA A 46 15.66 -1.95 -3.69
C ALA A 46 15.78 -1.01 -4.92
N VAL A 47 16.42 0.15 -4.78
CA VAL A 47 16.69 1.05 -5.92
C VAL A 47 17.56 0.37 -6.97
N ALA A 48 18.60 -0.36 -6.56
CA ALA A 48 19.43 -1.11 -7.50
C ALA A 48 18.63 -2.18 -8.25
N GLU A 49 17.75 -2.89 -7.53
CA GLU A 49 16.84 -3.91 -8.11
C GLU A 49 15.80 -3.31 -9.08
N LEU A 50 15.44 -2.04 -8.89
CA LEU A 50 14.54 -1.27 -9.76
C LEU A 50 15.23 -0.64 -10.97
N GLY A 51 16.51 -0.91 -11.21
CA GLY A 51 17.26 -0.40 -12.34
C GLY A 51 18.06 0.89 -12.06
N GLY A 52 18.19 1.27 -10.78
CA GLY A 52 19.02 2.41 -10.36
C GLY A 52 18.34 3.77 -10.45
N GLY A 53 19.16 4.81 -10.29
CA GLY A 53 18.70 6.19 -10.10
C GLY A 53 17.98 6.85 -11.29
N ASP A 54 17.98 6.25 -12.47
CA ASP A 54 17.21 6.75 -13.61
C ASP A 54 15.71 6.36 -13.51
N PHE A 55 15.41 5.27 -12.80
CA PHE A 55 14.07 4.74 -12.63
C PHE A 55 13.54 4.90 -11.21
N ALA A 56 14.41 4.90 -10.20
CA ALA A 56 14.01 4.92 -8.81
C ALA A 56 14.88 5.81 -7.94
N ILE A 57 14.25 6.52 -7.01
CA ILE A 57 14.95 7.17 -5.89
C ILE A 57 14.43 6.62 -4.56
N ALA A 58 15.25 6.73 -3.53
CA ALA A 58 14.89 6.34 -2.17
C ALA A 58 14.93 7.53 -1.22
N VAL A 59 13.90 7.66 -0.39
CA VAL A 59 13.89 8.64 0.71
C VAL A 59 13.61 7.88 2.01
N PRO A 60 14.64 7.68 2.87
CA PRO A 60 14.47 6.96 4.12
C PRO A 60 13.75 7.81 5.17
N GLY A 61 12.79 7.21 5.91
CA GLY A 61 12.09 7.87 6.99
C GLY A 61 10.92 7.05 7.52
N LYS A 62 10.27 7.55 8.58
CA LYS A 62 9.07 6.92 9.15
C LYS A 62 7.85 7.36 8.35
N ALA A 63 6.96 6.42 8.00
CA ALA A 63 5.78 6.73 7.18
C ALA A 63 4.79 7.69 7.86
N ASP A 64 4.78 7.76 9.18
CA ASP A 64 3.95 8.63 10.01
C ASP A 64 4.64 9.93 10.47
N ASP A 65 5.80 10.24 9.90
CA ASP A 65 6.52 11.48 10.10
C ASP A 65 6.12 12.47 8.98
N VAL A 66 5.44 13.55 9.37
CA VAL A 66 4.89 14.53 8.43
C VAL A 66 5.99 15.30 7.68
N GLU A 67 7.13 15.57 8.33
CA GLU A 67 8.27 16.25 7.69
C GLU A 67 8.88 15.35 6.63
N HIS A 68 9.10 14.06 6.96
CA HIS A 68 9.57 13.06 6.00
C HIS A 68 8.62 12.91 4.80
N GLN A 69 7.31 12.93 5.02
CA GLN A 69 6.32 12.85 3.94
C GLN A 69 6.49 14.02 2.96
N GLY A 70 6.56 15.25 3.50
CA GLY A 70 6.80 16.45 2.71
C GLY A 70 8.13 16.40 1.94
N GLU A 71 9.21 15.97 2.62
CA GLU A 71 10.53 15.79 2.00
C GLU A 71 10.50 14.79 0.84
N ALA A 72 9.88 13.63 1.04
CA ALA A 72 9.81 12.60 0.01
C ALA A 72 9.03 13.07 -1.22
N VAL A 73 7.92 13.77 -1.03
CA VAL A 73 7.14 14.36 -2.14
C VAL A 73 7.97 15.44 -2.84
N ALA A 74 8.60 16.35 -2.11
CA ALA A 74 9.42 17.42 -2.69
C ALA A 74 10.59 16.86 -3.51
N LYS A 75 11.35 15.89 -2.97
CA LYS A 75 12.45 15.23 -3.68
C LYS A 75 11.97 14.48 -4.93
N THR A 76 10.75 13.93 -4.90
CA THR A 76 10.17 13.26 -6.07
C THR A 76 9.87 14.27 -7.18
N VAL A 77 9.26 15.40 -6.84
CA VAL A 77 9.00 16.48 -7.79
C VAL A 77 10.31 17.10 -8.30
N GLU A 78 11.29 17.35 -7.44
CA GLU A 78 12.61 17.85 -7.83
C GLU A 78 13.31 16.93 -8.83
N ARG A 79 13.30 15.61 -8.58
CA ARG A 79 14.02 14.63 -9.39
C ARG A 79 13.32 14.26 -10.70
N PHE A 80 11.98 14.17 -10.68
CA PHE A 80 11.21 13.64 -11.81
C PHE A 80 10.17 14.63 -12.37
N GLY A 81 10.02 15.80 -11.77
CA GLY A 81 9.15 16.87 -12.24
C GLY A 81 7.67 16.71 -11.92
N ARG A 82 7.24 15.58 -11.30
CA ARG A 82 5.82 15.27 -11.09
C ARG A 82 5.58 14.17 -10.07
N VAL A 83 4.32 14.04 -9.61
CA VAL A 83 3.81 12.89 -8.83
C VAL A 83 2.41 12.56 -9.34
N ASP A 84 2.26 11.49 -10.11
CA ASP A 84 0.98 11.08 -10.70
C ASP A 84 0.25 10.02 -9.88
N MET A 85 1.02 9.23 -9.15
CA MET A 85 0.53 8.04 -8.46
C MET A 85 1.09 7.97 -7.04
N LEU A 86 0.25 7.56 -6.09
CA LEU A 86 0.66 7.30 -4.72
C LEU A 86 0.15 5.94 -4.27
N VAL A 87 1.03 5.13 -3.71
CA VAL A 87 0.67 3.86 -3.08
C VAL A 87 0.99 3.92 -1.59
N ASN A 88 -0.03 4.02 -0.76
CA ASN A 88 0.06 3.91 0.68
C ASN A 88 0.11 2.42 1.07
N ASN A 89 1.31 1.86 1.05
CA ASN A 89 1.53 0.44 1.36
C ASN A 89 2.06 0.22 2.78
N THR A 90 2.67 1.21 3.42
CA THR A 90 3.15 1.05 4.80
C THR A 90 2.00 0.70 5.75
N GLY A 91 2.20 -0.33 6.56
CA GLY A 91 1.30 -0.70 7.64
C GLY A 91 2.05 -1.42 8.75
N ILE A 92 1.51 -1.35 9.95
CA ILE A 92 2.03 -2.05 11.12
C ILE A 92 0.95 -2.86 11.83
N ASN A 93 1.38 -3.95 12.43
CA ASN A 93 0.61 -4.73 13.40
C ASN A 93 1.57 -5.26 14.48
N PRO A 94 1.94 -4.45 15.47
CA PRO A 94 2.94 -4.82 16.49
C PRO A 94 2.38 -5.70 17.59
N VAL A 95 1.08 -5.93 17.64
CA VAL A 95 0.41 -6.63 18.75
C VAL A 95 -0.37 -7.83 18.24
N LEU A 96 -0.20 -8.96 18.92
CA LEU A 96 -1.01 -10.17 18.76
C LEU A 96 -1.66 -10.49 20.12
N GLY A 97 -3.00 -10.62 20.16
CA GLY A 97 -3.73 -10.94 21.39
C GLY A 97 -5.18 -10.47 21.37
N ALA A 98 -5.85 -10.55 22.52
CA ALA A 98 -7.22 -10.10 22.67
C ALA A 98 -7.31 -8.58 22.49
N THR A 99 -8.35 -8.13 21.77
CA THR A 99 -8.51 -6.70 21.45
C THR A 99 -8.71 -5.83 22.68
N LEU A 100 -9.34 -6.36 23.73
CA LEU A 100 -9.57 -5.62 24.97
C LEU A 100 -8.31 -5.42 25.82
N ASP A 101 -7.29 -6.24 25.61
CA ASP A 101 -6.05 -6.20 26.38
C ASP A 101 -4.96 -5.35 25.70
N ILE A 102 -5.28 -4.71 24.56
CA ILE A 102 -4.29 -3.89 23.87
C ILE A 102 -3.95 -2.62 24.66
N ASP A 103 -2.68 -2.30 24.75
CA ASP A 103 -2.22 -1.01 25.25
C ASP A 103 -2.79 0.13 24.40
N PRO A 104 -3.46 1.14 24.98
CA PRO A 104 -3.97 2.31 24.26
C PRO A 104 -2.93 3.04 23.40
N ALA A 105 -1.68 3.12 23.84
CA ALA A 105 -0.62 3.76 23.05
C ALA A 105 -0.26 2.91 21.82
N ALA A 106 -0.27 1.58 21.92
CA ALA A 106 -0.07 0.69 20.78
C ALA A 106 -1.25 0.81 19.79
N ALA A 107 -2.48 0.89 20.29
CA ALA A 107 -3.68 1.09 19.45
C ALA A 107 -3.60 2.44 18.70
N ALA A 108 -3.26 3.53 19.39
CA ALA A 108 -3.07 4.85 18.79
C ALA A 108 -1.96 4.83 17.72
N LYS A 109 -0.84 4.13 17.97
CA LYS A 109 0.24 3.98 16.99
C LYS A 109 -0.21 3.24 15.75
N ILE A 110 -1.02 2.18 15.87
CA ILE A 110 -1.60 1.46 14.73
C ILE A 110 -2.46 2.40 13.89
N LEU A 111 -3.35 3.16 14.51
CA LEU A 111 -4.20 4.13 13.80
C LEU A 111 -3.36 5.25 13.17
N GLY A 112 -2.36 5.76 13.87
CA GLY A 112 -1.45 6.78 13.36
C GLY A 112 -0.77 6.36 12.05
N VAL A 113 -0.18 5.16 12.03
CA VAL A 113 0.55 4.66 10.86
C VAL A 113 -0.38 4.16 9.76
N ASN A 114 -1.45 3.42 10.13
CA ASN A 114 -2.27 2.72 9.12
C ASN A 114 -3.39 3.59 8.53
N VAL A 115 -3.75 4.71 9.18
CA VAL A 115 -4.87 5.58 8.76
C VAL A 115 -4.44 7.03 8.58
N LEU A 116 -3.87 7.66 9.62
CA LEU A 116 -3.55 9.09 9.57
C LEU A 116 -2.36 9.38 8.66
N ALA A 117 -1.36 8.51 8.62
CA ALA A 117 -0.24 8.67 7.69
C ALA A 117 -0.69 8.61 6.22
N PRO A 118 -1.49 7.62 5.74
CA PRO A 118 -2.09 7.66 4.41
C PRO A 118 -2.82 8.95 4.07
N LEU A 119 -3.64 9.48 4.99
CA LEU A 119 -4.33 10.75 4.80
C LEU A 119 -3.33 11.89 4.57
N SER A 120 -2.29 11.97 5.39
CA SER A 120 -1.25 13.00 5.28
C SER A 120 -0.42 12.85 3.99
N TRP A 121 -0.05 11.63 3.58
CA TRP A 121 0.61 11.38 2.29
C TRP A 121 -0.22 11.87 1.10
N ILE A 122 -1.53 11.60 1.11
CA ILE A 122 -2.45 12.04 0.05
C ILE A 122 -2.51 13.58 0.03
N LYS A 123 -2.58 14.22 1.21
CA LYS A 123 -2.55 15.67 1.31
C LYS A 123 -1.28 16.26 0.68
N HIS A 124 -0.09 15.76 1.03
CA HIS A 124 1.17 16.25 0.46
C HIS A 124 1.25 16.05 -1.06
N ALA A 125 0.85 14.89 -1.58
CA ALA A 125 0.85 14.63 -3.01
C ALA A 125 -0.16 15.50 -3.77
N ARG A 126 -1.35 15.74 -3.19
CA ARG A 126 -2.34 16.66 -3.73
C ARG A 126 -1.80 18.08 -3.80
N ASP A 127 -1.26 18.58 -2.69
CA ASP A 127 -0.83 19.97 -2.57
C ASP A 127 0.40 20.28 -3.45
N ALA A 128 1.29 19.29 -3.65
CA ALA A 128 2.49 19.47 -4.45
C ALA A 128 2.26 19.29 -5.96
N TRP A 129 1.28 18.48 -6.39
CA TRP A 129 1.12 18.15 -7.81
C TRP A 129 -0.31 17.72 -8.20
N MET A 130 -0.86 16.68 -7.57
CA MET A 130 -2.08 16.02 -8.07
C MET A 130 -3.31 16.94 -8.05
N GLY A 131 -3.37 17.93 -7.17
CA GLY A 131 -4.49 18.87 -7.08
C GLY A 131 -4.69 19.70 -8.35
N GLU A 132 -3.61 20.03 -9.05
CA GLU A 132 -3.67 20.75 -10.32
C GLU A 132 -3.69 19.83 -11.53
N HIS A 133 -2.89 18.76 -11.52
CA HIS A 133 -2.61 17.93 -12.70
C HIS A 133 -3.38 16.61 -12.73
N GLY A 134 -4.12 16.29 -11.67
CA GLY A 134 -4.77 15.00 -11.51
C GLY A 134 -3.83 13.90 -11.06
N GLY A 135 -4.40 12.76 -10.63
CA GLY A 135 -3.61 11.64 -10.17
C GLY A 135 -4.45 10.44 -9.75
N SER A 136 -3.79 9.40 -9.27
CA SER A 136 -4.45 8.25 -8.68
C SER A 136 -3.72 7.72 -7.44
N VAL A 137 -4.51 7.29 -6.46
CA VAL A 137 -4.03 6.79 -5.17
C VAL A 137 -4.56 5.37 -4.96
N VAL A 138 -3.70 4.48 -4.47
CA VAL A 138 -4.11 3.16 -4.00
C VAL A 138 -3.62 2.94 -2.57
N ASN A 139 -4.56 2.62 -1.69
CA ASN A 139 -4.32 2.27 -0.29
C ASN A 139 -4.26 0.74 -0.15
N ILE A 140 -3.23 0.21 0.50
CA ILE A 140 -3.13 -1.21 0.81
C ILE A 140 -3.86 -1.48 2.14
N ALA A 141 -5.11 -1.90 2.02
CA ALA A 141 -5.94 -2.32 3.15
C ALA A 141 -5.65 -3.79 3.55
N SER A 142 -6.65 -4.56 3.91
CA SER A 142 -6.60 -6.00 4.22
C SER A 142 -8.01 -6.56 4.32
N ILE A 143 -8.17 -7.87 4.10
CA ILE A 143 -9.42 -8.57 4.43
C ILE A 143 -9.76 -8.46 5.94
N ALA A 144 -8.76 -8.24 6.80
CA ALA A 144 -8.97 -7.94 8.23
C ALA A 144 -9.79 -6.65 8.47
N GLY A 145 -9.87 -5.74 7.49
CA GLY A 145 -10.75 -4.57 7.53
C GLY A 145 -12.18 -4.85 7.06
N ILE A 146 -12.44 -6.03 6.51
CA ILE A 146 -13.75 -6.42 5.96
C ILE A 146 -14.47 -7.40 6.88
N ARG A 147 -13.71 -8.25 7.56
CA ARG A 147 -14.24 -9.25 8.51
C ARG A 147 -13.45 -9.25 9.81
N ALA A 148 -14.03 -9.80 10.87
CA ALA A 148 -13.34 -9.99 12.14
C ALA A 148 -12.08 -10.84 11.95
N SER A 149 -11.00 -10.45 12.63
CA SER A 149 -9.70 -11.11 12.58
C SER A 149 -9.18 -11.30 14.00
N PRO A 150 -9.54 -12.42 14.67
CA PRO A 150 -9.11 -12.70 16.04
C PRO A 150 -7.59 -12.60 16.19
N GLY A 151 -7.15 -12.05 17.32
CA GLY A 151 -5.73 -11.84 17.64
C GLY A 151 -5.11 -10.58 17.02
N ILE A 152 -5.74 -9.95 16.03
CA ILE A 152 -5.26 -8.72 15.37
C ILE A 152 -6.37 -7.65 15.25
N GLY A 153 -7.25 -7.57 16.25
CA GLY A 153 -8.47 -6.76 16.18
C GLY A 153 -8.22 -5.29 15.86
N MET A 154 -7.29 -4.62 16.54
CA MET A 154 -6.99 -3.20 16.26
C MET A 154 -6.36 -2.96 14.89
N TYR A 155 -5.60 -3.93 14.37
CA TYR A 155 -5.16 -3.88 12.97
C TYR A 155 -6.38 -3.93 12.03
N GLY A 156 -7.31 -4.86 12.27
CA GLY A 156 -8.56 -4.95 11.51
C GLY A 156 -9.34 -3.64 11.53
N VAL A 157 -9.54 -3.04 12.72
CA VAL A 157 -10.18 -1.73 12.88
C VAL A 157 -9.47 -0.65 12.05
N SER A 158 -8.14 -0.61 12.08
CA SER A 158 -7.37 0.38 11.29
C SER A 158 -7.55 0.17 9.78
N LYS A 159 -7.64 -1.09 9.32
CA LYS A 159 -7.84 -1.37 7.90
C LYS A 159 -9.28 -1.11 7.45
N ALA A 160 -10.28 -1.31 8.32
CA ALA A 160 -11.65 -0.88 8.08
C ALA A 160 -11.74 0.66 7.98
N ALA A 161 -11.07 1.37 8.87
CA ALA A 161 -10.98 2.83 8.82
C ALA A 161 -10.30 3.33 7.53
N LEU A 162 -9.23 2.65 7.06
CA LEU A 162 -8.56 2.99 5.80
C LEU A 162 -9.47 2.75 4.58
N ILE A 163 -10.28 1.67 4.60
CA ILE A 163 -11.30 1.41 3.57
C ILE A 163 -12.33 2.55 3.56
N ARG A 164 -12.82 2.96 4.72
CA ARG A 164 -13.76 4.08 4.80
C ARG A 164 -13.14 5.38 4.36
N LEU A 165 -11.92 5.68 4.79
CA LEU A 165 -11.18 6.87 4.35
C LEU A 165 -10.99 6.90 2.82
N THR A 166 -10.77 5.74 2.20
CA THR A 166 -10.69 5.62 0.73
C THR A 166 -11.98 6.06 0.05
N GLN A 167 -13.14 5.71 0.61
CA GLN A 167 -14.45 6.11 0.08
C GLN A 167 -14.68 7.62 0.21
N GLU A 168 -14.38 8.21 1.38
CA GLU A 168 -14.52 9.65 1.60
C GLU A 168 -13.64 10.45 0.65
N LEU A 169 -12.34 10.09 0.55
CA LEU A 169 -11.41 10.78 -0.33
C LEU A 169 -11.68 10.53 -1.83
N GLY A 170 -12.22 9.35 -2.18
CA GLY A 170 -12.66 9.07 -3.55
C GLY A 170 -13.81 9.97 -3.99
N ALA A 171 -14.71 10.32 -3.07
CA ALA A 171 -15.81 11.26 -3.33
C ALA A 171 -15.33 12.72 -3.31
N GLU A 172 -14.47 13.09 -2.34
CA GLU A 172 -14.02 14.47 -2.13
C GLU A 172 -13.09 14.96 -3.24
N LEU A 173 -12.16 14.10 -3.71
CA LEU A 173 -11.08 14.49 -4.62
C LEU A 173 -11.42 14.31 -6.10
N GLY A 174 -12.56 13.70 -6.42
CA GLY A 174 -13.06 13.63 -7.77
C GLY A 174 -13.42 15.03 -8.32
N PRO A 175 -13.32 15.23 -9.64
CA PRO A 175 -12.90 14.30 -10.69
C PRO A 175 -11.39 14.23 -10.91
N LYS A 176 -10.59 15.02 -10.20
CA LYS A 176 -9.15 15.13 -10.47
C LYS A 176 -8.33 13.95 -9.96
N ILE A 177 -8.62 13.45 -8.76
CA ILE A 177 -7.85 12.39 -8.14
C ILE A 177 -8.77 11.22 -7.83
N ARG A 178 -8.42 10.03 -8.32
CA ARG A 178 -9.09 8.79 -7.94
C ARG A 178 -8.40 8.18 -6.73
N VAL A 179 -9.16 7.72 -5.77
CA VAL A 179 -8.63 7.06 -4.57
C VAL A 179 -9.32 5.70 -4.42
N ASN A 180 -8.54 4.62 -4.47
CA ASN A 180 -9.04 3.25 -4.33
C ASN A 180 -8.21 2.47 -3.31
N ALA A 181 -8.67 1.29 -2.96
CA ALA A 181 -7.95 0.38 -2.09
C ALA A 181 -7.91 -1.03 -2.69
N VAL A 182 -6.94 -1.81 -2.25
CA VAL A 182 -6.95 -3.26 -2.36
C VAL A 182 -6.94 -3.86 -0.96
N ALA A 183 -7.64 -4.99 -0.78
CA ALA A 183 -7.73 -5.73 0.47
C ALA A 183 -7.15 -7.15 0.32
N PRO A 184 -5.83 -7.30 0.47
CA PRO A 184 -5.19 -8.60 0.40
C PRO A 184 -5.55 -9.51 1.58
N ALA A 185 -5.55 -10.84 1.34
CA ALA A 185 -5.40 -11.85 2.38
C ALA A 185 -3.91 -12.07 2.72
N VAL A 186 -3.54 -13.29 3.15
CA VAL A 186 -2.14 -13.60 3.46
C VAL A 186 -1.31 -13.63 2.18
N VAL A 187 -0.31 -12.74 2.14
CA VAL A 187 0.68 -12.66 1.07
C VAL A 187 2.04 -13.06 1.63
N LYS A 188 2.76 -13.92 0.94
CA LYS A 188 4.09 -14.44 1.34
C LYS A 188 5.10 -13.30 1.39
N THR A 189 5.26 -12.73 2.58
CA THR A 189 6.17 -11.61 2.88
C THR A 189 6.71 -11.76 4.29
N LYS A 190 7.82 -11.08 4.58
CA LYS A 190 8.37 -11.04 5.95
C LYS A 190 7.38 -10.47 6.99
N PHE A 191 6.44 -9.63 6.57
CA PHE A 191 5.41 -9.09 7.44
C PHE A 191 4.40 -10.15 7.91
N ALA A 192 4.07 -11.10 7.03
CA ALA A 192 3.04 -12.11 7.28
C ALA A 192 3.62 -13.48 7.69
N THR A 193 4.95 -13.63 7.81
CA THR A 193 5.63 -14.91 8.07
C THR A 193 5.01 -15.68 9.23
N ALA A 194 4.74 -15.01 10.35
CA ALA A 194 4.16 -15.65 11.54
C ALA A 194 2.76 -16.29 11.30
N LEU A 195 2.08 -15.93 10.21
CA LEU A 195 0.75 -16.46 9.88
C LEU A 195 0.80 -17.82 9.15
N TYR A 196 1.94 -18.17 8.54
CA TYR A 196 2.04 -19.38 7.70
C TYR A 196 3.32 -20.18 7.88
N GLU A 197 4.35 -19.64 8.56
CA GLU A 197 5.63 -20.34 8.74
C GLU A 197 5.43 -21.71 9.42
N GLY A 198 6.00 -22.76 8.83
CA GLY A 198 5.88 -24.15 9.29
C GLY A 198 4.53 -24.82 9.01
N ARG A 199 3.53 -24.10 8.46
CA ARG A 199 2.21 -24.65 8.14
C ARG A 199 1.60 -24.05 6.85
N GLU A 200 2.45 -23.72 5.89
CA GLU A 200 2.00 -23.07 4.65
C GLU A 200 0.94 -23.88 3.89
N GLU A 201 1.12 -25.20 3.75
CA GLU A 201 0.17 -26.06 3.06
C GLU A 201 -1.20 -26.10 3.77
N GLU A 202 -1.19 -26.17 5.09
CA GLU A 202 -2.41 -26.15 5.91
C GLU A 202 -3.17 -24.83 5.66
N VAL A 203 -2.50 -23.68 5.80
CA VAL A 203 -3.11 -22.37 5.58
C VAL A 203 -3.57 -22.21 4.13
N ALA A 204 -2.77 -22.64 3.15
CA ALA A 204 -3.12 -22.59 1.73
C ALA A 204 -4.33 -23.44 1.39
N SER A 205 -4.54 -24.56 2.09
CA SER A 205 -5.67 -25.46 1.86
C SER A 205 -7.03 -24.82 2.07
N ALA A 206 -7.12 -23.79 2.94
CA ALA A 206 -8.33 -23.03 3.18
C ALA A 206 -8.72 -22.10 2.02
N TYR A 207 -7.76 -21.78 1.15
CA TYR A 207 -8.00 -20.89 0.00
C TYR A 207 -8.57 -21.70 -1.18
N PRO A 208 -9.64 -21.22 -1.86
CA PRO A 208 -10.08 -21.82 -3.12
C PRO A 208 -8.97 -21.96 -4.16
N MET A 209 -8.07 -20.96 -4.25
CA MET A 209 -6.91 -21.00 -5.17
C MET A 209 -5.79 -21.92 -4.71
N LYS A 210 -5.91 -22.60 -3.55
CA LYS A 210 -4.96 -23.59 -3.00
C LYS A 210 -3.52 -23.09 -2.89
N ARG A 211 -3.34 -21.82 -2.75
CA ARG A 211 -2.04 -21.17 -2.48
C ARG A 211 -2.21 -19.87 -1.73
N LEU A 212 -1.17 -19.42 -1.07
CA LEU A 212 -1.06 -18.07 -0.55
C LEU A 212 -0.77 -17.08 -1.67
N GLY A 213 -1.11 -15.82 -1.46
CA GLY A 213 -0.76 -14.74 -2.38
C GLY A 213 0.76 -14.50 -2.40
N VAL A 214 1.24 -13.95 -3.49
CA VAL A 214 2.61 -13.41 -3.62
C VAL A 214 2.55 -11.92 -3.98
N PRO A 215 3.63 -11.14 -3.78
CA PRO A 215 3.61 -9.70 -4.09
C PRO A 215 3.10 -9.35 -5.50
N ALA A 216 3.40 -10.19 -6.50
CA ALA A 216 2.94 -10.00 -7.88
C ALA A 216 1.41 -10.07 -8.03
N ASP A 217 0.72 -10.90 -7.23
CA ASP A 217 -0.76 -10.97 -7.25
C ASP A 217 -1.40 -9.63 -6.85
N ILE A 218 -0.71 -8.86 -6.01
CA ILE A 218 -1.18 -7.55 -5.56
C ILE A 218 -0.77 -6.45 -6.54
N ALA A 219 0.47 -6.53 -7.06
CA ALA A 219 1.06 -5.50 -7.89
C ALA A 219 0.25 -5.26 -9.18
N GLY A 220 -0.21 -6.33 -9.86
CA GLY A 220 -1.02 -6.21 -11.07
C GLY A 220 -2.35 -5.47 -10.85
N ALA A 221 -3.05 -5.77 -9.74
CA ALA A 221 -4.31 -5.09 -9.41
C ALA A 221 -4.08 -3.61 -9.02
N VAL A 222 -3.01 -3.31 -8.29
CA VAL A 222 -2.61 -1.94 -7.96
C VAL A 222 -2.27 -1.16 -9.24
N ALA A 223 -1.50 -1.74 -10.15
CA ALA A 223 -1.17 -1.13 -11.42
C ALA A 223 -2.43 -0.85 -12.26
N PHE A 224 -3.39 -1.79 -12.31
CA PHE A 224 -4.68 -1.55 -12.96
C PHE A 224 -5.41 -0.35 -12.35
N LEU A 225 -5.56 -0.28 -11.03
CA LEU A 225 -6.25 0.82 -10.35
C LEU A 225 -5.57 2.18 -10.55
N LEU A 226 -4.24 2.20 -10.71
CA LEU A 226 -3.48 3.41 -10.99
C LEU A 226 -3.56 3.84 -12.46
N SER A 227 -3.89 2.94 -13.38
CA SER A 227 -3.91 3.19 -14.82
C SER A 227 -5.14 3.97 -15.28
N ALA A 228 -5.11 4.39 -16.56
CA ALA A 228 -6.24 5.01 -17.22
C ALA A 228 -7.43 4.04 -17.41
N ASP A 229 -7.17 2.73 -17.48
CA ASP A 229 -8.19 1.70 -17.63
C ASP A 229 -9.17 1.66 -16.45
N ALA A 230 -8.73 2.13 -15.27
CA ALA A 230 -9.57 2.33 -14.08
C ALA A 230 -10.17 3.74 -13.99
N GLY A 231 -10.30 4.46 -15.10
CA GLY A 231 -10.74 5.86 -15.16
C GLY A 231 -12.13 6.14 -14.57
N TRP A 232 -12.98 5.13 -14.45
CA TRP A 232 -14.34 5.23 -13.87
C TRP A 232 -14.44 4.54 -12.49
N ILE A 233 -13.29 4.24 -11.85
CA ILE A 233 -13.22 3.56 -10.56
C ILE A 233 -12.61 4.52 -9.53
N THR A 234 -13.40 4.93 -8.53
CA THR A 234 -12.95 5.69 -7.36
C THR A 234 -13.75 5.29 -6.12
N GLY A 235 -13.16 5.37 -4.95
CA GLY A 235 -13.76 4.97 -3.68
C GLY A 235 -13.93 3.44 -3.50
N GLN A 236 -13.38 2.62 -4.40
CA GLN A 236 -13.61 1.18 -4.39
C GLN A 236 -12.49 0.42 -3.66
N THR A 237 -12.85 -0.72 -3.08
CA THR A 237 -11.91 -1.67 -2.48
C THR A 237 -12.01 -3.00 -3.22
N ILE A 238 -10.93 -3.43 -3.85
CA ILE A 238 -10.84 -4.74 -4.51
C ILE A 238 -10.25 -5.76 -3.54
N VAL A 239 -10.98 -6.82 -3.28
CA VAL A 239 -10.53 -7.93 -2.44
C VAL A 239 -9.61 -8.85 -3.25
N LEU A 240 -8.40 -9.11 -2.72
CA LEU A 240 -7.38 -9.94 -3.36
C LEU A 240 -6.97 -11.06 -2.39
N ASP A 241 -7.80 -12.09 -2.31
CA ASP A 241 -7.78 -13.04 -1.21
C ASP A 241 -7.77 -14.52 -1.61
N GLY A 242 -7.63 -14.81 -2.91
CA GLY A 242 -7.67 -16.20 -3.40
C GLY A 242 -9.00 -16.90 -3.09
N GLY A 243 -10.06 -16.13 -2.80
CA GLY A 243 -11.41 -16.62 -2.52
C GLY A 243 -11.65 -17.03 -1.06
N VAL A 244 -10.70 -16.82 -0.14
CA VAL A 244 -10.83 -17.28 1.26
C VAL A 244 -12.03 -16.69 2.00
N THR A 245 -12.43 -15.47 1.67
CA THR A 245 -13.62 -14.84 2.30
C THR A 245 -14.94 -15.42 1.81
N LEU A 246 -14.95 -16.14 0.70
CA LEU A 246 -16.17 -16.76 0.14
C LEU A 246 -16.54 -18.10 0.80
N VAL A 247 -15.57 -18.76 1.42
CA VAL A 247 -15.73 -20.14 1.94
C VAL A 247 -15.73 -20.24 3.46
N GLY A 248 -15.80 -19.12 4.16
CA GLY A 248 -15.93 -19.10 5.62
C GLY A 248 -14.73 -19.62 6.41
N GLY A 249 -13.60 -19.85 5.74
CA GLY A 249 -12.38 -20.38 6.35
C GLY A 249 -11.41 -19.27 6.74
N LEU A 250 -11.06 -19.22 7.97
CA LEU A 250 -9.81 -19.05 8.74
C LEU A 250 -10.18 -18.89 10.18
#